data_56ccc07b5d94dbc8dc7bbd9ed805351d
#
_entry.id   56ccc07b5d94dbc8dc7bbd9ed805351d
#
_cell.length_a   1.000
_cell.length_b   1.000
_cell.length_c   1.000
_cell.angle_alpha   90.00
_cell.angle_beta   90.00
_cell.angle_gamma   90.00
#
_symmetry.space_group_name_H-M   'P 1'
#
loop_
_entity.id
_entity.type
_entity.pdbx_description
1 polymer ?
#
loop_
_entity_poly.entity_id
_entity_poly.type
_entity_poly.pdbx_seq_one_letter_code
_entity_poly.pdbx_strand_id
1 'polypeptide(L)'
;MHTDSHPDSSNHLIVKLTKTVFQALWTVFILSAGIVGGVYAFSLWGESLSQILMTTDKHFWYLSRASGVIAYALFWLAVVFGLLLSTRLCRYFNAAKVFALHQYLSLLAVGFATFHAVILLADNYMNLNIWQVLLPLGFQTDRIGVALGQLGFWFLFISAFSFYLKKYMGQSAWRWLHFLTFLAYMGISIHVFMVGSDSRLLALLLLYAGSQTVVFVLIAYRLYALRQVS
;
A
#
# COMPACT_ATOMS: atom_id res chain seq x y z
N MET A 1 60.26 3.84 7.18
CA MET A 1 59.65 3.71 5.85
C MET A 1 58.37 2.93 6.03
N HIS A 2 57.28 3.65 6.36
CA HIS A 2 55.93 3.07 6.55
C HIS A 2 55.22 3.11 5.20
N THR A 3 54.97 1.96 4.63
CA THR A 3 54.11 1.83 3.43
C THR A 3 52.68 1.74 3.90
N ASP A 4 51.95 2.86 3.87
CA ASP A 4 50.51 2.89 4.03
C ASP A 4 49.87 2.19 2.83
N SER A 5 49.42 0.95 3.03
CA SER A 5 48.60 0.26 2.07
C SER A 5 47.17 0.84 2.12
N HIS A 6 46.85 1.71 1.15
CA HIS A 6 45.49 2.13 0.89
C HIS A 6 44.58 0.90 0.69
N PRO A 7 43.46 0.75 1.41
CA PRO A 7 42.54 -0.34 1.16
C PRO A 7 41.95 -0.20 -0.25
N ASP A 8 42.08 -1.26 -0.99
CA ASP A 8 41.75 -1.43 -2.41
C ASP A 8 40.31 -0.98 -2.74
N SER A 9 40.18 0.23 -3.29
CA SER A 9 38.89 0.83 -3.71
C SER A 9 38.17 -0.04 -4.76
N SER A 10 38.90 -0.87 -5.49
CA SER A 10 38.37 -1.80 -6.48
C SER A 10 37.57 -2.94 -5.83
N ASN A 11 38.04 -3.49 -4.72
CA ASN A 11 37.33 -4.54 -3.96
C ASN A 11 36.03 -4.03 -3.37
N HIS A 12 36.00 -2.77 -2.89
CA HIS A 12 34.77 -2.15 -2.37
C HIS A 12 33.70 -1.95 -3.45
N LEU A 13 34.13 -1.59 -4.66
CA LEU A 13 33.24 -1.40 -5.82
C LEU A 13 32.68 -2.75 -6.29
N ILE A 14 33.50 -3.78 -6.39
CA ILE A 14 33.09 -5.14 -6.77
C ILE A 14 32.06 -5.69 -5.78
N VAL A 15 32.30 -5.59 -4.48
CA VAL A 15 31.36 -6.05 -3.43
C VAL A 15 30.04 -5.28 -3.50
N LYS A 16 30.05 -3.98 -3.78
CA LYS A 16 28.83 -3.19 -3.94
C LYS A 16 28.05 -3.59 -5.18
N LEU A 17 28.73 -3.80 -6.31
CA LEU A 17 28.11 -4.24 -7.56
C LEU A 17 27.51 -5.65 -7.43
N THR A 18 28.23 -6.61 -6.86
CA THR A 18 27.72 -7.97 -6.64
C THR A 18 26.50 -7.97 -5.74
N LYS A 19 26.47 -7.17 -4.66
CA LYS A 19 25.31 -7.03 -3.78
C LYS A 19 24.10 -6.46 -4.51
N THR A 20 24.31 -5.44 -5.35
CA THR A 20 23.24 -4.81 -6.14
C THR A 20 22.66 -5.77 -7.18
N VAL A 21 23.54 -6.48 -7.90
CA VAL A 21 23.14 -7.51 -8.88
C VAL A 21 22.38 -8.65 -8.19
N PHE A 22 22.88 -9.14 -7.05
CA PHE A 22 22.19 -10.17 -6.27
C PHE A 22 20.80 -9.71 -5.80
N GLN A 23 20.68 -8.48 -5.30
CA GLN A 23 19.39 -7.91 -4.90
C GLN A 23 18.41 -7.79 -6.08
N ALA A 24 18.89 -7.34 -7.25
CA ALA A 24 18.08 -7.26 -8.45
C ALA A 24 17.59 -8.64 -8.91
N LEU A 25 18.50 -9.62 -8.98
CA LEU A 25 18.16 -11.00 -9.32
C LEU A 25 17.18 -11.63 -8.33
N TRP A 26 17.37 -11.38 -7.03
CA TRP A 26 16.46 -11.85 -5.98
C TRP A 26 15.07 -11.23 -6.09
N THR A 27 15.00 -9.93 -6.41
CA THR A 27 13.72 -9.24 -6.65
C THR A 27 13.00 -9.82 -7.87
N VAL A 28 13.72 -10.02 -8.98
CA VAL A 28 13.17 -10.67 -10.20
C VAL A 28 12.69 -12.08 -9.88
N PHE A 29 13.45 -12.86 -9.11
CA PHE A 29 13.07 -14.21 -8.69
C PHE A 29 11.76 -14.21 -7.87
N ILE A 30 11.64 -13.32 -6.86
CA ILE A 30 10.41 -13.21 -6.05
C ILE A 30 9.20 -12.81 -6.91
N LEU A 31 9.37 -11.84 -7.79
CA LEU A 31 8.30 -11.42 -8.71
C LEU A 31 7.88 -12.55 -9.64
N SER A 32 8.86 -13.26 -10.22
CA SER A 32 8.59 -14.41 -11.09
C SER A 32 7.91 -15.55 -10.34
N ALA A 33 8.38 -15.87 -9.12
CA ALA A 33 7.75 -16.88 -8.27
C ALA A 33 6.32 -16.49 -7.87
N GLY A 34 6.07 -15.21 -7.61
CA GLY A 34 4.73 -14.67 -7.34
C GLY A 34 3.80 -14.82 -8.55
N ILE A 35 4.27 -14.50 -9.75
CA ILE A 35 3.51 -14.66 -10.99
C ILE A 35 3.22 -16.14 -11.26
N VAL A 36 4.24 -17.00 -11.18
CA VAL A 36 4.09 -18.45 -11.40
C VAL A 36 3.15 -19.06 -10.35
N GLY A 37 3.31 -18.70 -9.07
CA GLY A 37 2.42 -19.13 -7.99
C GLY A 37 0.97 -18.64 -8.21
N GLY A 38 0.79 -17.41 -8.66
CA GLY A 38 -0.53 -16.86 -9.01
C GLY A 38 -1.18 -17.57 -10.19
N VAL A 39 -0.42 -17.83 -11.26
CA VAL A 39 -0.90 -18.61 -12.43
C VAL A 39 -1.24 -20.04 -12.01
N TYR A 40 -0.42 -20.67 -11.18
CA TYR A 40 -0.68 -22.02 -10.67
C TYR A 40 -1.94 -22.06 -9.78
N ALA A 41 -2.09 -21.12 -8.85
CA ALA A 41 -3.30 -21.00 -8.05
C ALA A 41 -4.56 -20.75 -8.91
N PHE A 42 -4.42 -19.90 -9.95
CA PHE A 42 -5.49 -19.69 -10.92
C PHE A 42 -5.80 -20.95 -11.73
N SER A 43 -4.81 -21.77 -12.09
CA SER A 43 -5.05 -23.04 -12.79
C SER A 43 -5.78 -24.08 -11.94
N LEU A 44 -5.55 -24.07 -10.60
CA LEU A 44 -6.22 -24.98 -9.69
C LEU A 44 -7.68 -24.57 -9.38
N TRP A 45 -7.95 -23.28 -9.32
CA TRP A 45 -9.25 -22.73 -8.90
C TRP A 45 -9.96 -21.92 -9.98
N GLY A 46 -9.30 -21.72 -11.11
CA GLY A 46 -9.76 -20.85 -12.19
C GLY A 46 -11.05 -21.30 -12.82
N GLU A 47 -11.29 -22.61 -12.94
CA GLU A 47 -12.56 -23.12 -13.47
C GLU A 47 -13.72 -22.82 -12.55
N SER A 48 -13.58 -23.08 -11.24
CA SER A 48 -14.61 -22.73 -10.26
C SER A 48 -14.80 -21.23 -10.16
N LEU A 49 -13.71 -20.46 -10.16
CA LEU A 49 -13.76 -19.01 -10.12
C LEU A 49 -14.34 -18.42 -11.41
N SER A 50 -13.95 -18.94 -12.60
CA SER A 50 -14.49 -18.51 -13.88
C SER A 50 -15.98 -18.82 -14.00
N GLN A 51 -16.44 -19.97 -13.55
CA GLN A 51 -17.87 -20.29 -13.52
C GLN A 51 -18.65 -19.30 -12.65
N ILE A 52 -18.17 -19.00 -11.44
CA ILE A 52 -18.78 -18.00 -10.55
C ILE A 52 -18.78 -16.62 -11.20
N LEU A 53 -17.68 -16.22 -11.84
CA LEU A 53 -17.56 -14.92 -12.49
C LEU A 53 -18.41 -14.82 -13.77
N MET A 54 -18.53 -15.91 -14.54
CA MET A 54 -19.28 -15.92 -15.81
C MET A 54 -20.80 -16.04 -15.62
N THR A 55 -21.24 -16.59 -14.48
CA THR A 55 -22.69 -16.73 -14.19
C THR A 55 -23.30 -15.48 -13.54
N THR A 56 -22.50 -14.49 -13.21
CA THR A 56 -22.94 -13.29 -12.50
C THR A 56 -22.73 -12.04 -13.35
N ASP A 57 -23.79 -11.30 -13.67
CA ASP A 57 -23.71 -10.02 -14.38
C ASP A 57 -22.90 -8.93 -13.65
N LYS A 58 -22.57 -9.16 -12.37
CA LYS A 58 -21.88 -8.21 -11.48
C LYS A 58 -20.44 -8.59 -11.14
N HIS A 59 -19.78 -9.41 -11.95
CA HIS A 59 -18.43 -9.91 -11.65
C HIS A 59 -17.39 -8.78 -11.47
N PHE A 60 -17.40 -7.72 -12.28
CA PHE A 60 -16.49 -6.58 -12.15
C PHE A 60 -16.70 -5.83 -10.84
N TRP A 61 -17.94 -5.68 -10.40
CA TRP A 61 -18.29 -5.08 -9.13
C TRP A 61 -17.78 -5.91 -7.93
N TYR A 62 -17.89 -7.26 -7.96
CA TYR A 62 -17.33 -8.12 -6.93
C TYR A 62 -15.80 -8.07 -6.90
N LEU A 63 -15.14 -8.06 -8.07
CA LEU A 63 -13.69 -7.92 -8.16
C LEU A 63 -13.21 -6.57 -7.63
N SER A 64 -13.91 -5.50 -7.94
CA SER A 64 -13.62 -4.17 -7.37
C SER A 64 -13.70 -4.21 -5.86
N ARG A 65 -14.76 -4.75 -5.28
CA ARG A 65 -14.92 -4.83 -3.82
C ARG A 65 -13.84 -5.65 -3.15
N ALA A 66 -13.57 -6.85 -3.66
CA ALA A 66 -12.53 -7.72 -3.12
C ALA A 66 -11.15 -7.04 -3.15
N SER A 67 -10.78 -6.44 -4.28
CA SER A 67 -9.52 -5.72 -4.41
C SER A 67 -9.45 -4.47 -3.52
N GLY A 68 -10.56 -3.78 -3.31
CA GLY A 68 -10.66 -2.65 -2.37
C GLY A 68 -10.39 -3.06 -0.92
N VAL A 69 -10.96 -4.19 -0.46
CA VAL A 69 -10.68 -4.74 0.88
C VAL A 69 -9.21 -5.13 1.03
N ILE A 70 -8.64 -5.78 0.01
CA ILE A 70 -7.21 -6.14 0.00
C ILE A 70 -6.34 -4.87 0.03
N ALA A 71 -6.64 -3.88 -0.80
CA ALA A 71 -5.93 -2.60 -0.82
C ALA A 71 -5.94 -1.91 0.54
N TYR A 72 -7.12 -1.89 1.19
CA TYR A 72 -7.27 -1.34 2.54
C TYR A 72 -6.40 -2.06 3.57
N ALA A 73 -6.45 -3.39 3.61
CA ALA A 73 -5.68 -4.20 4.54
C ALA A 73 -4.16 -4.01 4.35
N LEU A 74 -3.69 -3.99 3.10
CA LEU A 74 -2.28 -3.74 2.75
C LEU A 74 -1.85 -2.32 3.16
N PHE A 75 -2.68 -1.32 2.91
CA PHE A 75 -2.40 0.05 3.31
C PHE A 75 -2.38 0.21 4.83
N TRP A 76 -3.34 -0.37 5.53
CA TRP A 76 -3.34 -0.41 7.00
C TRP A 76 -2.05 -1.03 7.55
N LEU A 77 -1.63 -2.19 7.05
CA LEU A 77 -0.37 -2.81 7.45
C LEU A 77 0.83 -1.91 7.15
N ALA A 78 0.86 -1.26 5.98
CA ALA A 78 1.92 -0.29 5.66
C ALA A 78 1.97 0.86 6.68
N VAL A 79 0.81 1.42 7.07
CA VAL A 79 0.73 2.46 8.11
C VAL A 79 1.23 1.95 9.45
N VAL A 80 0.84 0.74 9.87
CA VAL A 80 1.32 0.11 11.11
C VAL A 80 2.84 -0.03 11.10
N PHE A 81 3.43 -0.59 10.04
CA PHE A 81 4.89 -0.73 9.94
C PHE A 81 5.60 0.63 9.88
N GLY A 82 5.01 1.64 9.21
CA GLY A 82 5.51 3.01 9.22
C GLY A 82 5.53 3.63 10.63
N LEU A 83 4.47 3.41 11.41
CA LEU A 83 4.39 3.84 12.81
C LEU A 83 5.40 3.09 13.70
N LEU A 84 5.58 1.79 13.51
CA LEU A 84 6.61 1.02 14.22
C LEU A 84 8.03 1.53 13.93
N LEU A 85 8.33 1.89 12.66
CA LEU A 85 9.61 2.50 12.29
C LEU A 85 9.85 3.85 12.97
N SER A 86 8.78 4.62 13.21
CA SER A 86 8.86 5.94 13.81
C SER A 86 8.88 5.93 15.35
N THR A 87 8.66 4.76 15.96
CA THR A 87 8.65 4.56 17.41
C THR A 87 9.85 3.76 17.87
N ARG A 88 10.16 3.81 19.17
CA ARG A 88 11.22 2.98 19.76
C ARG A 88 10.87 1.48 19.79
N LEU A 89 9.64 1.10 19.46
CA LEU A 89 9.21 -0.29 19.37
C LEU A 89 9.97 -1.06 18.29
N CYS A 90 10.43 -0.37 17.24
CA CYS A 90 11.22 -1.00 16.17
C CYS A 90 12.55 -1.60 16.66
N ARG A 91 13.04 -1.24 17.85
CA ARG A 91 14.29 -1.81 18.42
C ARG A 91 14.22 -3.34 18.66
N TYR A 92 13.02 -3.89 18.79
CA TYR A 92 12.80 -5.33 18.97
C TYR A 92 12.80 -6.10 17.63
N PHE A 93 12.83 -5.40 16.50
CA PHE A 93 12.78 -5.96 15.17
C PHE A 93 13.97 -5.47 14.34
N ASN A 94 14.28 -6.20 13.28
CA ASN A 94 15.26 -5.71 12.30
C ASN A 94 14.66 -4.55 11.50
N ALA A 95 15.09 -3.32 11.80
CA ALA A 95 14.56 -2.10 11.19
C ALA A 95 14.64 -2.10 9.65
N ALA A 96 15.70 -2.71 9.08
CA ALA A 96 15.84 -2.81 7.63
C ALA A 96 14.77 -3.72 7.00
N LYS A 97 14.43 -4.84 7.66
CA LYS A 97 13.35 -5.73 7.21
C LYS A 97 11.98 -5.06 7.35
N VAL A 98 11.73 -4.37 8.47
CA VAL A 98 10.47 -3.63 8.69
C VAL A 98 10.32 -2.53 7.64
N PHE A 99 11.40 -1.82 7.31
CA PHE A 99 11.38 -0.79 6.26
C PHE A 99 11.10 -1.39 4.86
N ALA A 100 11.77 -2.49 4.51
CA ALA A 100 11.53 -3.17 3.24
C ALA A 100 10.08 -3.65 3.12
N LEU A 101 9.52 -4.21 4.22
CA LEU A 101 8.14 -4.65 4.26
C LEU A 101 7.15 -3.47 4.14
N HIS A 102 7.42 -2.36 4.84
CA HIS A 102 6.62 -1.13 4.70
C HIS A 102 6.59 -0.64 3.24
N GLN A 103 7.73 -0.59 2.56
CA GLN A 103 7.79 -0.20 1.15
C GLN A 103 7.01 -1.16 0.25
N TYR A 104 7.21 -2.46 0.42
CA TYR A 104 6.54 -3.49 -0.37
C TYR A 104 5.02 -3.44 -0.23
N LEU A 105 4.53 -3.37 1.01
CA LEU A 105 3.10 -3.27 1.30
C LEU A 105 2.49 -1.98 0.76
N SER A 106 3.22 -0.86 0.82
CA SER A 106 2.76 0.43 0.26
C SER A 106 2.57 0.35 -1.26
N LEU A 107 3.51 -0.27 -1.98
CA LEU A 107 3.40 -0.44 -3.43
C LEU A 107 2.30 -1.42 -3.82
N LEU A 108 2.14 -2.52 -3.08
CA LEU A 108 1.02 -3.45 -3.29
C LEU A 108 -0.32 -2.76 -3.02
N ALA A 109 -0.43 -1.96 -1.97
CA ALA A 109 -1.64 -1.21 -1.67
C ALA A 109 -2.03 -0.27 -2.82
N VAL A 110 -1.05 0.46 -3.39
CA VAL A 110 -1.28 1.29 -4.59
C VAL A 110 -1.74 0.44 -5.78
N GLY A 111 -1.09 -0.70 -6.03
CA GLY A 111 -1.45 -1.60 -7.12
C GLY A 111 -2.89 -2.10 -7.00
N PHE A 112 -3.28 -2.62 -5.84
CA PHE A 112 -4.65 -3.11 -5.58
C PHE A 112 -5.68 -1.97 -5.59
N ALA A 113 -5.34 -0.78 -5.08
CA ALA A 113 -6.22 0.39 -5.14
C ALA A 113 -6.43 0.87 -6.58
N THR A 114 -5.38 0.84 -7.41
CA THR A 114 -5.49 1.13 -8.84
C THR A 114 -6.40 0.12 -9.53
N PHE A 115 -6.19 -1.18 -9.27
CA PHE A 115 -7.03 -2.23 -9.83
C PHE A 115 -8.49 -2.08 -9.39
N HIS A 116 -8.74 -1.82 -8.09
CA HIS A 116 -10.05 -1.54 -7.53
C HIS A 116 -10.80 -0.45 -8.30
N ALA A 117 -10.11 0.65 -8.61
CA ALA A 117 -10.70 1.78 -9.31
C ALA A 117 -10.90 1.50 -10.81
N VAL A 118 -9.89 0.93 -11.48
CA VAL A 118 -9.89 0.74 -12.94
C VAL A 118 -10.85 -0.36 -13.39
N ILE A 119 -11.01 -1.43 -12.57
CA ILE A 119 -11.90 -2.55 -12.92
C ILE A 119 -13.37 -2.10 -13.03
N LEU A 120 -13.77 -1.02 -12.36
CA LEU A 120 -15.12 -0.44 -12.48
C LEU A 120 -15.40 0.14 -13.87
N LEU A 121 -14.38 0.47 -14.66
CA LEU A 121 -14.55 0.93 -16.06
C LEU A 121 -15.05 -0.20 -16.97
N ALA A 122 -14.83 -1.45 -16.60
CA ALA A 122 -15.33 -2.61 -17.30
C ALA A 122 -16.76 -3.02 -16.90
N ASP A 123 -17.32 -2.36 -15.86
CA ASP A 123 -18.66 -2.65 -15.37
C ASP A 123 -19.71 -1.91 -16.23
N ASN A 124 -20.41 -2.67 -17.08
CA ASN A 124 -21.45 -2.13 -17.94
C ASN A 124 -22.67 -1.58 -17.20
N TYR A 125 -22.91 -2.05 -15.97
CA TYR A 125 -24.02 -1.55 -15.15
C TYR A 125 -23.74 -0.16 -14.59
N MET A 126 -22.50 0.08 -14.13
CA MET A 126 -22.07 1.38 -13.61
C MET A 126 -21.83 2.39 -14.74
N ASN A 127 -21.46 1.94 -15.92
CA ASN A 127 -21.20 2.76 -17.13
C ASN A 127 -20.37 4.02 -16.85
N LEU A 128 -19.26 3.84 -16.13
CA LEU A 128 -18.40 4.92 -15.70
C LEU A 128 -17.40 5.30 -16.79
N ASN A 129 -17.11 6.59 -16.89
CA ASN A 129 -15.99 7.08 -17.68
C ASN A 129 -14.73 7.27 -16.80
N ILE A 130 -13.57 7.32 -17.46
CA ILE A 130 -12.27 7.43 -16.77
C ILE A 130 -12.17 8.68 -15.88
N TRP A 131 -12.78 9.78 -16.27
CA TRP A 131 -12.74 11.03 -15.50
C TRP A 131 -13.53 10.92 -14.19
N GLN A 132 -14.65 10.19 -14.20
CA GLN A 132 -15.41 9.91 -12.99
C GLN A 132 -14.63 9.07 -11.99
N VAL A 133 -13.79 8.16 -12.48
CA VAL A 133 -12.93 7.32 -11.63
C VAL A 133 -11.72 8.11 -11.09
N LEU A 134 -11.12 8.97 -11.91
CA LEU A 134 -9.89 9.69 -11.54
C LEU A 134 -10.12 10.97 -10.75
N LEU A 135 -11.20 11.72 -11.07
CA LEU A 135 -11.44 13.04 -10.49
C LEU A 135 -12.38 12.97 -9.28
N PRO A 136 -11.97 13.56 -8.15
CA PRO A 136 -12.85 13.70 -6.99
C PRO A 136 -14.16 14.40 -7.36
N LEU A 137 -15.26 13.93 -6.76
CA LEU A 137 -16.61 14.45 -7.00
C LEU A 137 -17.23 14.15 -8.38
N GLY A 138 -16.54 13.39 -9.24
CA GLY A 138 -17.05 12.97 -10.55
C GLY A 138 -18.17 11.91 -10.49
N PHE A 139 -18.29 11.20 -9.36
CA PHE A 139 -19.35 10.22 -9.13
C PHE A 139 -20.68 10.87 -8.81
N GLN A 140 -21.78 10.28 -9.30
CA GLN A 140 -23.14 10.81 -9.04
C GLN A 140 -23.72 10.26 -7.74
N THR A 141 -23.47 8.99 -7.44
CA THR A 141 -23.96 8.29 -6.24
C THR A 141 -22.85 8.32 -5.16
N ASP A 142 -23.23 8.48 -3.90
CA ASP A 142 -22.28 8.54 -2.76
C ASP A 142 -21.07 9.48 -2.99
N ARG A 143 -21.36 10.60 -3.61
CA ARG A 143 -20.40 11.55 -4.18
C ARG A 143 -19.27 11.91 -3.22
N ILE A 144 -19.59 12.19 -1.95
CA ILE A 144 -18.60 12.57 -0.92
C ILE A 144 -17.78 11.35 -0.51
N GLY A 145 -18.44 10.23 -0.24
CA GLY A 145 -17.76 9.00 0.15
C GLY A 145 -16.78 8.52 -0.91
N VAL A 146 -17.18 8.54 -2.19
CA VAL A 146 -16.29 8.18 -3.31
C VAL A 146 -15.16 9.19 -3.47
N ALA A 147 -15.44 10.49 -3.38
CA ALA A 147 -14.42 11.54 -3.47
C ALA A 147 -13.34 11.41 -2.39
N LEU A 148 -13.70 11.02 -1.17
CA LEU A 148 -12.73 10.74 -0.10
C LEU A 148 -11.82 9.56 -0.43
N GLY A 149 -12.35 8.51 -1.04
CA GLY A 149 -11.56 7.39 -1.55
C GLY A 149 -10.58 7.83 -2.65
N GLN A 150 -11.05 8.63 -3.61
CA GLN A 150 -10.25 9.16 -4.71
C GLN A 150 -9.12 10.08 -4.22
N LEU A 151 -9.43 11.03 -3.32
CA LEU A 151 -8.41 11.88 -2.68
C LEU A 151 -7.43 11.04 -1.86
N GLY A 152 -7.93 10.07 -1.11
CA GLY A 152 -7.10 9.13 -0.36
C GLY A 152 -6.15 8.34 -1.25
N PHE A 153 -6.63 7.88 -2.41
CA PHE A 153 -5.79 7.20 -3.41
C PHE A 153 -4.68 8.12 -3.93
N TRP A 154 -5.00 9.37 -4.30
CA TRP A 154 -4.00 10.31 -4.80
C TRP A 154 -2.95 10.66 -3.73
N PHE A 155 -3.35 10.85 -2.49
CA PHE A 155 -2.41 11.09 -1.39
C PHE A 155 -1.52 9.87 -1.12
N LEU A 156 -2.09 8.66 -1.15
CA LEU A 156 -1.33 7.42 -1.04
C LEU A 156 -0.33 7.29 -2.19
N PHE A 157 -0.77 7.50 -3.43
CA PHE A 157 0.06 7.43 -4.63
C PHE A 157 1.24 8.41 -4.54
N ILE A 158 0.97 9.69 -4.30
CA ILE A 158 1.98 10.72 -4.16
C ILE A 158 2.98 10.36 -3.05
N SER A 159 2.48 9.94 -1.88
CA SER A 159 3.33 9.58 -0.75
C SER A 159 4.22 8.37 -1.05
N ALA A 160 3.70 7.32 -1.68
CA ALA A 160 4.46 6.12 -2.02
C ALA A 160 5.57 6.43 -3.04
N PHE A 161 5.25 7.17 -4.10
CA PHE A 161 6.22 7.51 -5.14
C PHE A 161 7.18 8.63 -4.75
N SER A 162 6.83 9.49 -3.78
CA SER A 162 7.72 10.54 -3.29
C SER A 162 9.05 10.01 -2.73
N PHE A 163 9.08 8.76 -2.27
CA PHE A 163 10.30 8.11 -1.80
C PHE A 163 11.40 8.10 -2.87
N TYR A 164 11.05 7.87 -4.13
CA TYR A 164 11.99 7.87 -5.25
C TYR A 164 12.52 9.28 -5.58
N LEU A 165 11.74 10.31 -5.24
CA LEU A 165 12.10 11.71 -5.45
C LEU A 165 12.80 12.34 -4.24
N LYS A 166 12.91 11.62 -3.12
CA LYS A 166 13.48 12.09 -1.85
C LYS A 166 14.89 12.69 -2.01
N LYS A 167 15.74 12.10 -2.87
CA LYS A 167 17.10 12.59 -3.12
C LYS A 167 17.13 13.98 -3.76
N TYR A 168 16.08 14.37 -4.48
CA TYR A 168 15.99 15.67 -5.17
C TYR A 168 15.32 16.74 -4.30
N MET A 169 14.33 16.37 -3.49
CA MET A 169 13.57 17.33 -2.67
C MET A 169 14.12 17.51 -1.26
N GLY A 170 15.02 16.62 -0.81
CA GLY A 170 15.58 16.65 0.53
C GLY A 170 14.69 16.02 1.60
N GLN A 171 15.30 15.74 2.75
CA GLN A 171 14.68 14.96 3.83
C GLN A 171 13.49 15.68 4.49
N SER A 172 13.57 17.01 4.64
CA SER A 172 12.51 17.79 5.33
C SER A 172 11.26 17.88 4.47
N ALA A 173 11.39 18.27 3.21
CA ALA A 173 10.28 18.38 2.27
C ALA A 173 9.61 17.00 2.06
N TRP A 174 10.43 15.94 1.90
CA TRP A 174 9.92 14.58 1.80
C TRP A 174 9.10 14.16 3.02
N ARG A 175 9.51 14.48 4.24
CA ARG A 175 8.74 14.15 5.45
C ARG A 175 7.37 14.83 5.47
N TRP A 176 7.29 16.11 5.10
CA TRP A 176 6.02 16.82 5.00
C TRP A 176 5.07 16.15 4.00
N LEU A 177 5.61 15.81 2.83
CA LEU A 177 4.84 15.13 1.79
C LEU A 177 4.40 13.72 2.24
N HIS A 178 5.25 13.01 2.98
CA HIS A 178 4.92 11.71 3.54
C HIS A 178 3.80 11.78 4.61
N PHE A 179 3.59 12.91 5.29
CA PHE A 179 2.46 13.07 6.19
C PHE A 179 1.09 13.03 5.48
N LEU A 180 1.02 13.20 4.17
CA LEU A 180 -0.20 12.97 3.40
C LEU A 180 -0.75 11.54 3.56
N THR A 181 0.09 10.58 3.97
CA THR A 181 -0.36 9.21 4.26
C THR A 181 -1.40 9.15 5.37
N PHE A 182 -1.37 10.06 6.35
CA PHE A 182 -2.39 10.11 7.40
C PHE A 182 -3.72 10.64 6.86
N LEU A 183 -3.68 11.65 5.97
CA LEU A 183 -4.88 12.13 5.27
C LEU A 183 -5.43 11.06 4.34
N ALA A 184 -4.55 10.35 3.62
CA ALA A 184 -4.92 9.20 2.80
C ALA A 184 -5.63 8.13 3.64
N TYR A 185 -5.06 7.77 4.79
CA TYR A 185 -5.62 6.74 5.68
C TYR A 185 -7.00 7.16 6.21
N MET A 186 -7.13 8.41 6.65
CA MET A 186 -8.41 8.94 7.12
C MET A 186 -9.47 8.97 6.01
N GLY A 187 -9.13 9.49 4.83
CA GLY A 187 -10.05 9.56 3.69
C GLY A 187 -10.52 8.18 3.23
N ILE A 188 -9.58 7.22 3.08
CA ILE A 188 -9.88 5.84 2.70
C ILE A 188 -10.71 5.14 3.79
N SER A 189 -10.41 5.37 5.08
CA SER A 189 -11.18 4.80 6.17
C SER A 189 -12.63 5.29 6.16
N ILE A 190 -12.86 6.58 5.96
CA ILE A 190 -14.22 7.14 5.85
C ILE A 190 -14.90 6.57 4.60
N HIS A 191 -14.20 6.48 3.47
CA HIS A 191 -14.72 5.90 2.23
C HIS A 191 -15.24 4.47 2.43
N VAL A 192 -14.48 3.58 3.07
CA VAL A 192 -14.93 2.19 3.28
C VAL A 192 -16.14 2.09 4.19
N PHE A 193 -16.31 3.00 5.15
CA PHE A 193 -17.51 3.04 6.00
C PHE A 193 -18.73 3.62 5.28
N MET A 194 -18.54 4.61 4.42
CA MET A 194 -19.66 5.29 3.71
C MET A 194 -20.13 4.49 2.50
N VAL A 195 -19.20 3.98 1.69
CA VAL A 195 -19.49 3.39 0.36
C VAL A 195 -19.43 1.86 0.40
N GLY A 196 -18.71 1.29 1.37
CA GLY A 196 -18.55 -0.16 1.49
C GLY A 196 -19.86 -0.86 1.82
N SER A 197 -20.52 -1.45 0.82
CA SER A 197 -21.77 -2.20 0.99
C SER A 197 -21.65 -3.40 1.95
N ASP A 198 -20.42 -3.92 2.11
CA ASP A 198 -20.12 -5.03 3.03
C ASP A 198 -19.64 -4.58 4.40
N SER A 199 -19.53 -3.27 4.66
CA SER A 199 -19.08 -2.74 5.94
C SER A 199 -19.93 -3.20 7.14
N ARG A 200 -21.16 -3.70 6.87
CA ARG A 200 -22.06 -4.28 7.89
C ARG A 200 -21.76 -5.75 8.20
N LEU A 201 -20.95 -6.45 7.38
CA LEU A 201 -20.53 -7.80 7.71
C LEU A 201 -19.59 -7.75 8.92
N LEU A 202 -19.88 -8.57 9.94
CA LEU A 202 -19.15 -8.57 11.20
C LEU A 202 -17.63 -8.67 10.99
N ALA A 203 -17.18 -9.53 10.08
CA ALA A 203 -15.77 -9.72 9.79
C ALA A 203 -15.09 -8.44 9.25
N LEU A 204 -15.76 -7.72 8.34
CA LEU A 204 -15.25 -6.47 7.79
C LEU A 204 -15.38 -5.30 8.77
N LEU A 205 -16.45 -5.27 9.54
CA LEU A 205 -16.61 -4.30 10.62
C LEU A 205 -15.47 -4.44 11.64
N LEU A 206 -15.15 -5.67 12.05
CA LEU A 206 -14.03 -5.95 12.97
C LEU A 206 -12.68 -5.58 12.34
N LEU A 207 -12.47 -5.87 11.05
CA LEU A 207 -11.27 -5.45 10.32
C LEU A 207 -11.14 -3.92 10.34
N TYR A 208 -12.19 -3.20 9.96
CA TYR A 208 -12.14 -1.74 9.84
C TYR A 208 -12.06 -1.06 11.21
N ALA A 209 -12.88 -1.43 12.18
CA ALA A 209 -12.84 -0.87 13.52
C ALA A 209 -11.56 -1.26 14.28
N GLY A 210 -11.14 -2.51 14.17
CA GLY A 210 -9.90 -3.01 14.77
C GLY A 210 -8.67 -2.31 14.21
N SER A 211 -8.63 -2.10 12.89
CA SER A 211 -7.52 -1.37 12.24
C SER A 211 -7.42 0.08 12.73
N GLN A 212 -8.55 0.79 12.91
CA GLN A 212 -8.55 2.15 13.48
C GLN A 212 -7.99 2.14 14.92
N THR A 213 -8.44 1.19 15.73
CA THR A 213 -7.98 1.06 17.12
C THR A 213 -6.47 0.87 17.20
N VAL A 214 -5.91 -0.04 16.38
CA VAL A 214 -4.45 -0.28 16.34
C VAL A 214 -3.68 0.98 15.93
N VAL A 215 -4.11 1.66 14.87
CA VAL A 215 -3.44 2.88 14.39
C VAL A 215 -3.55 3.99 15.44
N PHE A 216 -4.71 4.17 16.07
CA PHE A 216 -4.91 5.16 17.12
C PHE A 216 -3.99 4.91 18.33
N VAL A 217 -3.91 3.65 18.80
CA VAL A 217 -3.02 3.28 19.91
C VAL A 217 -1.55 3.54 19.57
N LEU A 218 -1.11 3.20 18.34
CA LEU A 218 0.27 3.46 17.91
C LEU A 218 0.59 4.95 17.80
N ILE A 219 -0.36 5.77 17.33
CA ILE A 219 -0.20 7.23 17.29
C ILE A 219 -0.13 7.80 18.71
N ALA A 220 -1.03 7.38 19.60
CA ALA A 220 -1.03 7.82 21.00
C ALA A 220 0.29 7.44 21.71
N TYR A 221 0.76 6.21 21.51
CA TYR A 221 2.06 5.76 22.02
C TYR A 221 3.22 6.61 21.46
N ARG A 222 3.21 6.93 20.16
CA ARG A 222 4.23 7.79 19.54
C ARG A 222 4.25 9.17 20.17
N LEU A 223 3.08 9.79 20.37
CA LEU A 223 2.97 11.12 21.00
C LEU A 223 3.44 11.11 22.45
N TYR A 224 3.09 10.05 23.20
CA TYR A 224 3.57 9.86 24.56
C TYR A 224 5.11 9.73 24.60
N ALA A 225 5.68 8.89 23.73
CA ALA A 225 7.14 8.69 23.66
C ALA A 225 7.92 9.97 23.30
N LEU A 226 7.35 10.86 22.49
CA LEU A 226 7.96 12.15 22.15
C LEU A 226 8.02 13.09 23.36
N ARG A 227 6.99 13.09 24.21
CA ARG A 227 6.95 13.92 25.44
C ARG A 227 7.96 13.49 26.51
N GLN A 228 8.44 12.25 26.49
CA GLN A 228 9.44 11.75 27.44
C GLN A 228 10.88 12.14 27.05
N VAL A 229 11.09 12.71 25.89
CA VAL A 229 12.41 13.07 25.35
C VAL A 229 12.61 14.60 25.28
N SER A 230 11.52 15.37 25.42
CA SER A 230 11.54 16.82 25.53
C SER A 230 11.72 17.26 26.99
#